data_2ead8f6d91a7aef04dc24b655c73cd77
#
_entry.id   2ead8f6d91a7aef04dc24b655c73cd77
#
_cell.length_a   1.000
_cell.length_b   1.000
_cell.length_c   1.000
_cell.angle_alpha   90.00
_cell.angle_beta   90.00
_cell.angle_gamma   90.00
#
_symmetry.space_group_name_H-M   'P 1'
#
loop_
_entity.id
_entity.type
_entity.pdbx_description
1 polymer ?
#
loop_
_entity_poly.entity_id
_entity_poly.type
_entity_poly.pdbx_seq_one_letter_code
_entity_poly.pdbx_strand_id
1 'polypeptide(L)'
;MADRLRTLFSPSGRRPAISLEIRPDGIAWSIAGQAPVTGFAECTPARRLATLEKVLSERHLGGATATIVLPLEQYQVFQLERPEGVDDAELGDALKWKLKDFLEFSPTEAVCDVFPFPRDASRSRGDLVNVVAVRRTVISELVALADEAGLNLERIDIAELALRNLLARLDDTGRGAALVQLKENYGHMVVGKGHTLYLSRRLDVATRELREVSSQETAVQTLALEMQRSLDYYESQLGQVPPPVIHLVARDSLLPLTSMLASWLAAATRKVDWPQLGLDEEPDSRCLVAWSSALGLPEGSE
;
A
#
# COMPACT_ATOMS: atom_id res chain seq x y z
N MET A 1 -0.85 3.94 50.01
CA MET A 1 -2.04 4.62 49.47
C MET A 1 -1.68 5.75 48.49
N ALA A 2 -0.43 5.82 48.05
CA ALA A 2 0.09 6.90 47.17
C ALA A 2 0.34 6.45 45.71
N ASP A 3 0.14 5.16 45.38
CA ASP A 3 0.51 4.59 44.04
C ASP A 3 -0.67 4.42 43.09
N ARG A 4 -1.90 4.73 43.55
CA ARG A 4 -3.12 4.61 42.69
C ARG A 4 -3.53 5.89 41.97
N LEU A 5 -2.83 7.02 42.19
CA LEU A 5 -3.15 8.31 41.57
C LEU A 5 -2.24 8.67 40.38
N ARG A 6 -1.23 7.84 40.07
CA ARG A 6 -0.31 8.11 38.96
C ARG A 6 -0.81 7.63 37.58
N THR A 7 -1.85 6.84 37.53
CA THR A 7 -2.43 6.33 36.26
C THR A 7 -3.55 7.19 35.68
N LEU A 8 -3.93 8.29 36.36
CA LEU A 8 -5.01 9.18 35.92
C LEU A 8 -4.55 10.39 35.09
N PHE A 9 -3.27 10.63 34.98
CA PHE A 9 -2.71 11.71 34.17
C PHE A 9 -1.53 11.22 33.34
N SER A 10 -1.81 10.38 32.31
CA SER A 10 -0.89 10.24 31.19
C SER A 10 -0.99 11.50 30.34
N PRO A 11 0.07 12.32 30.22
CA PRO A 11 0.07 13.48 29.35
C PRO A 11 0.44 13.03 27.96
N SER A 12 -0.50 12.55 27.20
CA SER A 12 -0.48 12.60 25.74
C SER A 12 -1.88 12.24 25.23
N GLY A 13 -2.71 13.25 25.10
CA GLY A 13 -4.00 13.16 24.43
C GLY A 13 -3.86 12.97 22.92
N ARG A 14 -2.99 12.05 22.47
CA ARG A 14 -2.98 11.63 21.07
C ARG A 14 -4.17 10.68 20.91
N ARG A 15 -5.15 11.08 20.08
CA ARG A 15 -6.26 10.21 19.75
C ARG A 15 -5.71 8.90 19.18
N PRO A 16 -6.35 7.75 19.46
CA PRO A 16 -5.94 6.51 18.83
C PRO A 16 -6.02 6.66 17.31
N ALA A 17 -5.06 6.08 16.59
CA ALA A 17 -5.01 6.14 15.13
C ALA A 17 -5.33 4.77 14.55
N ILE A 18 -6.17 4.76 13.52
CA ILE A 18 -6.53 3.56 12.75
C ILE A 18 -6.27 3.77 11.27
N SER A 19 -5.69 2.78 10.63
CA SER A 19 -5.55 2.71 9.17
C SER A 19 -6.52 1.67 8.61
N LEU A 20 -7.22 2.01 7.54
CA LEU A 20 -8.28 1.20 6.93
C LEU A 20 -7.98 0.99 5.44
N GLU A 21 -8.21 -0.20 4.92
CA GLU A 21 -8.37 -0.46 3.48
C GLU A 21 -9.80 -0.94 3.25
N ILE A 22 -10.60 -0.14 2.52
CA ILE A 22 -11.98 -0.45 2.22
C ILE A 22 -12.02 -1.26 0.93
N ARG A 23 -12.30 -2.55 1.07
CA ARG A 23 -12.23 -3.54 -0.01
C ARG A 23 -13.63 -3.97 -0.46
N PRO A 24 -13.77 -4.60 -1.65
CA PRO A 24 -15.03 -5.18 -2.09
C PRO A 24 -15.57 -6.27 -1.14
N ASP A 25 -14.67 -7.06 -0.53
CA ASP A 25 -14.96 -8.22 0.32
C ASP A 25 -14.97 -7.90 1.83
N GLY A 26 -14.66 -6.66 2.23
CA GLY A 26 -14.63 -6.29 3.64
C GLY A 26 -13.79 -5.07 3.96
N ILE A 27 -13.45 -4.94 5.23
CA ILE A 27 -12.65 -3.85 5.77
C ILE A 27 -11.42 -4.46 6.44
N ALA A 28 -10.24 -4.19 5.88
CA ALA A 28 -8.97 -4.43 6.57
C ALA A 28 -8.63 -3.22 7.43
N TRP A 29 -8.14 -3.47 8.64
CA TRP A 29 -7.80 -2.40 9.57
C TRP A 29 -6.52 -2.71 10.33
N SER A 30 -5.84 -1.66 10.78
CA SER A 30 -4.70 -1.74 11.66
C SER A 30 -4.70 -0.56 12.64
N ILE A 31 -4.38 -0.84 13.89
CA ILE A 31 -4.22 0.14 14.95
C ILE A 31 -2.72 0.30 15.22
N ALA A 32 -2.22 1.52 15.10
CA ALA A 32 -0.83 1.84 15.39
C ALA A 32 -0.54 1.73 16.90
N GLY A 33 0.65 1.25 17.26
CA GLY A 33 1.08 1.13 18.65
C GLY A 33 2.37 0.34 18.80
N GLN A 34 2.83 0.13 20.04
CA GLN A 34 4.02 -0.70 20.33
C GLN A 34 3.82 -2.16 19.93
N ALA A 35 2.58 -2.67 20.03
CA ALA A 35 2.15 -3.94 19.46
C ALA A 35 1.01 -3.62 18.48
N PRO A 36 1.28 -3.56 17.18
CA PRO A 36 0.26 -3.27 16.18
C PRO A 36 -0.79 -4.38 16.15
N VAL A 37 -2.06 -3.99 16.15
CA VAL A 37 -3.17 -4.93 16.06
C VAL A 37 -3.78 -4.78 14.68
N THR A 38 -3.93 -5.89 13.97
CA THR A 38 -4.55 -5.95 12.65
C THR A 38 -5.79 -6.83 12.68
N GLY A 39 -6.69 -6.61 11.73
CA GLY A 39 -7.83 -7.49 11.54
C GLY A 39 -8.56 -7.23 10.24
N PHE A 40 -9.32 -8.24 9.83
CA PHE A 40 -10.17 -8.17 8.66
C PHE A 40 -11.62 -8.47 9.06
N ALA A 41 -12.52 -7.57 8.72
CA ALA A 41 -13.95 -7.73 8.94
C ALA A 41 -14.65 -7.92 7.58
N GLU A 42 -15.11 -9.14 7.33
CA GLU A 42 -15.80 -9.51 6.10
C GLU A 42 -17.17 -8.86 6.01
N CYS A 43 -17.45 -8.17 4.92
CA CYS A 43 -18.76 -7.53 4.68
C CYS A 43 -18.98 -7.20 3.21
N THR A 44 -20.26 -7.12 2.83
CA THR A 44 -20.67 -6.54 1.55
C THR A 44 -20.63 -5.00 1.59
N PRO A 45 -20.56 -4.31 0.44
CA PRO A 45 -20.60 -2.84 0.39
C PRO A 45 -21.76 -2.22 1.18
N ALA A 46 -22.95 -2.81 1.12
CA ALA A 46 -24.13 -2.31 1.85
C ALA A 46 -24.03 -2.42 3.38
N ARG A 47 -23.10 -3.22 3.89
CA ARG A 47 -22.88 -3.44 5.33
C ARG A 47 -21.64 -2.75 5.89
N ARG A 48 -20.91 -2.00 5.06
CA ARG A 48 -19.62 -1.40 5.46
C ARG A 48 -19.74 -0.53 6.70
N LEU A 49 -20.72 0.38 6.74
CA LEU A 49 -20.91 1.27 7.88
C LEU A 49 -21.13 0.48 9.18
N ALA A 50 -22.13 -0.39 9.21
CA ALA A 50 -22.43 -1.19 10.40
C ALA A 50 -21.27 -2.08 10.84
N THR A 51 -20.48 -2.59 9.88
CA THR A 51 -19.29 -3.39 10.17
C THR A 51 -18.18 -2.54 10.75
N LEU A 52 -17.95 -1.34 10.20
CA LEU A 52 -16.95 -0.39 10.69
C LEU A 52 -17.30 0.07 12.11
N GLU A 53 -18.54 0.49 12.34
CA GLU A 53 -19.04 0.87 13.68
C GLU A 53 -18.83 -0.24 14.72
N LYS A 54 -19.09 -1.50 14.34
CA LYS A 54 -18.85 -2.66 15.19
C LYS A 54 -17.35 -2.77 15.54
N VAL A 55 -16.45 -2.71 14.56
CA VAL A 55 -15.00 -2.77 14.78
C VAL A 55 -14.55 -1.63 15.72
N LEU A 56 -15.02 -0.41 15.48
CA LEU A 56 -14.67 0.75 16.29
C LEU A 56 -15.17 0.62 17.73
N SER A 57 -16.39 0.11 17.92
CA SER A 57 -16.95 -0.12 19.25
C SER A 57 -16.19 -1.20 20.02
N GLU A 58 -15.94 -2.36 19.39
CA GLU A 58 -15.20 -3.49 20.00
C GLU A 58 -13.76 -3.12 20.39
N ARG A 59 -13.16 -2.16 19.68
CA ARG A 59 -11.79 -1.69 19.90
C ARG A 59 -11.70 -0.37 20.66
N HIS A 60 -12.83 0.20 21.09
CA HIS A 60 -12.89 1.48 21.81
C HIS A 60 -12.26 2.64 21.05
N LEU A 61 -12.50 2.72 19.73
CA LEU A 61 -11.89 3.68 18.78
C LEU A 61 -12.83 4.82 18.39
N GLY A 62 -13.86 5.13 19.18
CA GLY A 62 -14.75 6.27 18.90
C GLY A 62 -13.95 7.58 18.79
N GLY A 63 -14.16 8.32 17.69
CA GLY A 63 -13.44 9.56 17.39
C GLY A 63 -11.95 9.39 17.06
N ALA A 64 -11.50 8.18 16.73
CA ALA A 64 -10.12 7.92 16.32
C ALA A 64 -9.75 8.71 15.08
N THR A 65 -8.47 9.06 14.96
CA THR A 65 -7.89 9.59 13.73
C THR A 65 -7.74 8.46 12.72
N ALA A 66 -8.25 8.64 11.51
CA ALA A 66 -8.28 7.61 10.48
C ALA A 66 -7.46 8.00 9.25
N THR A 67 -6.69 7.04 8.74
CA THR A 67 -6.17 7.03 7.38
C THR A 67 -6.91 5.94 6.60
N ILE A 68 -7.49 6.27 5.45
CA ILE A 68 -8.09 5.29 4.53
C ILE A 68 -7.16 5.09 3.36
N VAL A 69 -6.81 3.84 3.06
CA VAL A 69 -5.97 3.50 1.92
C VAL A 69 -6.84 2.94 0.81
N LEU A 70 -6.72 3.52 -0.37
CA LEU A 70 -7.38 3.05 -1.58
C LEU A 70 -6.72 1.75 -2.07
N PRO A 71 -7.50 0.70 -2.38
CA PRO A 71 -7.00 -0.46 -3.07
C PRO A 71 -6.65 -0.11 -4.53
N LEU A 72 -5.69 -0.82 -5.12
CA LEU A 72 -5.10 -0.55 -6.44
C LEU A 72 -6.14 -0.41 -7.57
N GLU A 73 -7.29 -1.04 -7.42
CA GLU A 73 -8.35 -1.04 -8.44
C GLU A 73 -9.19 0.25 -8.47
N GLN A 74 -9.04 1.13 -7.47
CA GLN A 74 -9.88 2.31 -7.34
C GLN A 74 -9.24 3.60 -7.89
N TYR A 75 -7.99 3.54 -8.33
CA TYR A 75 -7.27 4.69 -8.86
C TYR A 75 -6.34 4.28 -10.00
N GLN A 76 -5.81 5.27 -10.69
CA GLN A 76 -4.79 5.14 -11.73
C GLN A 76 -3.62 6.05 -11.39
N VAL A 77 -2.39 5.59 -11.68
CA VAL A 77 -1.16 6.38 -11.49
C VAL A 77 -0.51 6.62 -12.84
N PHE A 78 -0.17 7.88 -13.10
CA PHE A 78 0.48 8.32 -14.33
C PHE A 78 1.77 9.07 -14.03
N GLN A 79 2.76 8.93 -14.89
CA GLN A 79 3.98 9.73 -14.83
C GLN A 79 3.89 10.86 -15.83
N LEU A 80 3.96 12.09 -15.36
CA LEU A 80 3.89 13.30 -16.19
C LEU A 80 5.03 14.25 -15.86
N GLU A 81 5.39 15.09 -16.83
CA GLU A 81 6.31 16.20 -16.61
C GLU A 81 5.63 17.26 -15.74
N ARG A 82 6.35 17.70 -14.71
CA ARG A 82 5.92 18.77 -13.83
C ARG A 82 5.85 20.09 -14.64
N PRO A 83 4.71 20.79 -14.66
CA PRO A 83 4.61 22.09 -15.28
C PRO A 83 5.44 23.13 -14.49
N GLU A 84 6.15 24.00 -15.21
CA GLU A 84 6.90 25.10 -14.60
C GLU A 84 5.95 26.14 -13.98
N GLY A 85 6.35 26.66 -12.80
CA GLY A 85 5.64 27.77 -12.16
C GLY A 85 4.31 27.41 -11.51
N VAL A 86 4.01 26.11 -11.33
CA VAL A 86 2.80 25.65 -10.62
C VAL A 86 3.19 25.19 -9.22
N ASP A 87 2.49 25.72 -8.21
CA ASP A 87 2.68 25.33 -6.82
C ASP A 87 2.22 23.89 -6.57
N ASP A 88 2.82 23.20 -5.58
CA ASP A 88 2.51 21.81 -5.25
C ASP A 88 1.03 21.59 -4.95
N ALA A 89 0.38 22.55 -4.28
CA ALA A 89 -1.04 22.46 -3.95
C ALA A 89 -1.98 22.49 -5.17
N GLU A 90 -1.53 23.07 -6.30
CA GLU A 90 -2.33 23.22 -7.53
C GLU A 90 -1.94 22.19 -8.60
N LEU A 91 -0.88 21.42 -8.37
CA LEU A 91 -0.32 20.49 -9.35
C LEU A 91 -1.32 19.41 -9.79
N GLY A 92 -2.08 18.85 -8.86
CA GLY A 92 -3.10 17.84 -9.16
C GLY A 92 -4.17 18.37 -10.13
N ASP A 93 -4.67 19.57 -9.87
CA ASP A 93 -5.67 20.21 -10.73
C ASP A 93 -5.11 20.66 -12.07
N ALA A 94 -3.87 21.14 -12.12
CA ALA A 94 -3.21 21.53 -13.35
C ALA A 94 -2.94 20.34 -14.28
N LEU A 95 -2.54 19.18 -13.69
CA LEU A 95 -2.22 17.98 -14.46
C LEU A 95 -3.45 17.16 -14.87
N LYS A 96 -4.56 17.28 -14.15
CA LYS A 96 -5.81 16.57 -14.41
C LYS A 96 -6.25 16.63 -15.88
N TRP A 97 -6.14 17.78 -16.52
CA TRP A 97 -6.54 17.97 -17.91
C TRP A 97 -5.62 17.31 -18.92
N LYS A 98 -4.33 17.10 -18.57
CA LYS A 98 -3.40 16.33 -19.39
C LYS A 98 -3.73 14.84 -19.43
N LEU A 99 -4.52 14.36 -18.46
CA LEU A 99 -4.94 12.96 -18.35
C LEU A 99 -6.21 12.63 -19.16
N LYS A 100 -6.82 13.60 -19.87
CA LYS A 100 -8.10 13.44 -20.55
C LYS A 100 -8.18 12.19 -21.45
N ASP A 101 -7.12 11.90 -22.18
CA ASP A 101 -7.08 10.79 -23.15
C ASP A 101 -6.62 9.46 -22.52
N PHE A 102 -6.24 9.47 -21.25
CA PHE A 102 -5.76 8.31 -20.50
C PHE A 102 -6.74 7.81 -19.45
N LEU A 103 -7.62 8.70 -18.96
CA LEU A 103 -8.63 8.35 -17.96
C LEU A 103 -9.79 7.61 -18.60
N GLU A 104 -10.30 6.59 -17.91
CA GLU A 104 -11.52 5.87 -18.27
C GLU A 104 -12.81 6.66 -17.93
N PHE A 105 -12.65 7.89 -17.42
CA PHE A 105 -13.75 8.78 -17.00
C PHE A 105 -13.38 10.25 -17.26
N SER A 106 -14.36 11.13 -17.18
CA SER A 106 -14.13 12.55 -17.44
C SER A 106 -13.17 13.18 -16.43
N PRO A 107 -12.22 14.04 -16.86
CA PRO A 107 -11.40 14.82 -15.95
C PRO A 107 -12.19 15.65 -14.93
N THR A 108 -13.42 16.04 -15.28
CA THR A 108 -14.33 16.76 -14.35
C THR A 108 -14.78 15.91 -13.16
N GLU A 109 -14.78 14.58 -13.33
CA GLU A 109 -15.11 13.61 -12.30
C GLU A 109 -13.86 13.13 -11.53
N ALA A 110 -12.66 13.56 -11.96
CA ALA A 110 -11.42 13.20 -11.30
C ALA A 110 -11.15 14.06 -10.07
N VAL A 111 -10.59 13.42 -9.04
CA VAL A 111 -9.77 14.04 -8.02
C VAL A 111 -8.35 13.58 -8.29
N CYS A 112 -7.42 14.51 -8.43
CA CYS A 112 -6.02 14.21 -8.68
C CYS A 112 -5.15 14.77 -7.57
N ASP A 113 -4.12 14.01 -7.21
CA ASP A 113 -3.06 14.42 -6.31
C ASP A 113 -1.71 13.94 -6.86
N VAL A 114 -0.60 14.44 -6.34
CA VAL A 114 0.73 14.15 -6.87
C VAL A 114 1.68 13.71 -5.76
N PHE A 115 2.60 12.83 -6.12
CA PHE A 115 3.74 12.50 -5.29
C PHE A 115 5.03 12.46 -6.12
N PRO A 116 6.21 12.69 -5.51
CA PRO A 116 7.46 12.80 -6.24
C PRO A 116 7.80 11.53 -7.03
N PHE A 117 8.30 11.70 -8.25
CA PHE A 117 9.03 10.64 -8.95
C PHE A 117 10.51 10.70 -8.51
N PRO A 118 11.21 9.55 -8.38
CA PRO A 118 12.62 9.55 -7.97
C PRO A 118 13.51 10.34 -8.92
N ARG A 119 14.21 11.37 -8.40
CA ARG A 119 15.05 12.27 -9.23
C ARG A 119 16.19 11.54 -9.90
N ASP A 120 16.78 10.55 -9.23
CA ASP A 120 17.87 9.72 -9.74
C ASP A 120 17.43 8.66 -10.78
N ALA A 121 16.13 8.44 -10.93
CA ALA A 121 15.53 7.57 -11.95
C ALA A 121 15.03 8.35 -13.19
N SER A 122 15.03 9.67 -13.15
CA SER A 122 14.45 10.53 -14.19
C SER A 122 15.27 10.62 -15.49
N ARG A 123 16.51 10.12 -15.54
CA ARG A 123 17.42 10.03 -16.70
C ARG A 123 17.03 10.93 -17.88
N SER A 124 17.30 12.23 -17.79
CA SER A 124 17.11 13.22 -18.89
C SER A 124 15.66 13.49 -19.31
N ARG A 125 14.65 13.01 -18.58
CA ARG A 125 13.22 13.21 -18.89
C ARG A 125 12.60 14.45 -18.25
N GLY A 126 13.41 15.36 -17.69
CA GLY A 126 12.90 16.54 -16.96
C GLY A 126 12.47 16.20 -15.52
N ASP A 127 11.77 17.12 -14.89
CA ASP A 127 11.20 16.94 -13.55
C ASP A 127 9.87 16.18 -13.65
N LEU A 128 9.88 14.89 -13.32
CA LEU A 128 8.71 14.03 -13.40
C LEU A 128 8.00 13.98 -12.04
N VAL A 129 6.68 13.84 -12.09
CA VAL A 129 5.82 13.56 -10.94
C VAL A 129 4.90 12.39 -11.23
N ASN A 130 4.54 11.66 -10.20
CA ASN A 130 3.48 10.68 -10.25
C ASN A 130 2.15 11.37 -9.94
N VAL A 131 1.18 11.22 -10.83
CA VAL A 131 -0.17 11.76 -10.66
C VAL A 131 -1.12 10.62 -10.36
N VAL A 132 -1.77 10.68 -9.22
CA VAL A 132 -2.86 9.76 -8.85
C VAL A 132 -4.18 10.37 -9.31
N ALA A 133 -4.99 9.60 -10.00
CA ALA A 133 -6.33 10.00 -10.40
C ALA A 133 -7.38 9.02 -9.88
N VAL A 134 -8.37 9.55 -9.16
CA VAL A 134 -9.45 8.80 -8.52
C VAL A 134 -10.79 9.38 -8.96
N ARG A 135 -11.83 8.55 -9.10
CA ARG A 135 -13.19 9.07 -9.29
C ARG A 135 -13.64 9.82 -8.04
N ARG A 136 -14.19 11.01 -8.23
CA ARG A 136 -14.72 11.84 -7.13
C ARG A 136 -15.75 11.10 -6.28
N THR A 137 -16.60 10.26 -6.90
CA THR A 137 -17.59 9.45 -6.18
C THR A 137 -16.94 8.52 -5.16
N VAL A 138 -15.81 7.87 -5.49
CA VAL A 138 -15.06 7.01 -4.57
C VAL A 138 -14.59 7.80 -3.35
N ILE A 139 -13.96 8.97 -3.57
CA ILE A 139 -13.52 9.83 -2.47
C ILE A 139 -14.69 10.27 -1.61
N SER A 140 -15.79 10.71 -2.22
CA SER A 140 -16.97 11.17 -1.49
C SER A 140 -17.60 10.06 -0.65
N GLU A 141 -17.67 8.83 -1.17
CA GLU A 141 -18.18 7.66 -0.43
C GLU A 141 -17.30 7.31 0.79
N LEU A 142 -15.98 7.41 0.65
CA LEU A 142 -15.06 7.14 1.77
C LEU A 142 -15.11 8.22 2.85
N VAL A 143 -15.23 9.50 2.44
CA VAL A 143 -15.42 10.62 3.37
C VAL A 143 -16.73 10.46 4.14
N ALA A 144 -17.83 10.15 3.44
CA ALA A 144 -19.12 9.92 4.07
C ALA A 144 -19.08 8.74 5.05
N LEU A 145 -18.46 7.61 4.63
CA LEU A 145 -18.29 6.43 5.50
C LEU A 145 -17.53 6.76 6.79
N ALA A 146 -16.45 7.53 6.69
CA ALA A 146 -15.66 7.93 7.86
C ALA A 146 -16.45 8.86 8.78
N ASP A 147 -17.16 9.83 8.23
CA ASP A 147 -17.98 10.81 8.99
C ASP A 147 -19.14 10.09 9.70
N GLU A 148 -19.91 9.26 9.00
CA GLU A 148 -21.02 8.49 9.55
C GLU A 148 -20.56 7.50 10.65
N ALA A 149 -19.35 6.91 10.51
CA ALA A 149 -18.75 6.06 11.53
C ALA A 149 -18.15 6.84 12.72
N GLY A 150 -18.19 8.17 12.71
CA GLY A 150 -17.64 9.03 13.77
C GLY A 150 -16.12 9.03 13.84
N LEU A 151 -15.43 8.80 12.74
CA LEU A 151 -13.97 8.88 12.63
C LEU A 151 -13.53 10.32 12.27
N ASN A 152 -12.35 10.70 12.74
CA ASN A 152 -11.68 11.91 12.29
C ASN A 152 -10.76 11.54 11.09
N LEU A 153 -11.29 11.63 9.87
CA LEU A 153 -10.52 11.32 8.67
C LEU A 153 -9.42 12.36 8.46
N GLU A 154 -8.17 11.94 8.57
CA GLU A 154 -7.00 12.79 8.39
C GLU A 154 -6.47 12.72 6.97
N ARG A 155 -6.48 11.52 6.37
CA ARG A 155 -5.88 11.29 5.06
C ARG A 155 -6.55 10.14 4.31
N ILE A 156 -6.62 10.30 2.98
CA ILE A 156 -6.83 9.19 2.05
C ILE A 156 -5.49 8.96 1.33
N ASP A 157 -4.98 7.73 1.37
CA ASP A 157 -3.69 7.32 0.83
C ASP A 157 -3.88 6.25 -0.24
N ILE A 158 -2.81 5.83 -0.90
CA ILE A 158 -2.80 4.78 -1.92
C ILE A 158 -1.95 3.59 -1.47
N ALA A 159 -2.23 2.41 -2.02
CA ALA A 159 -1.57 1.17 -1.62
C ALA A 159 -0.06 1.22 -1.81
N GLU A 160 0.44 1.87 -2.86
CA GLU A 160 1.87 2.02 -3.14
C GLU A 160 2.62 2.79 -2.03
N LEU A 161 2.05 3.91 -1.58
CA LEU A 161 2.69 4.73 -0.55
C LEU A 161 2.59 4.06 0.83
N ALA A 162 1.50 3.33 1.09
CA ALA A 162 1.42 2.48 2.27
C ALA A 162 2.50 1.38 2.25
N LEU A 163 2.61 0.62 1.15
CA LEU A 163 3.60 -0.46 1.01
C LEU A 163 5.05 0.06 0.99
N ARG A 164 5.29 1.30 0.51
CA ARG A 164 6.60 1.96 0.62
C ARG A 164 7.06 2.06 2.08
N ASN A 165 6.16 2.34 3.02
CA ASN A 165 6.51 2.42 4.43
C ASN A 165 7.03 1.06 4.97
N LEU A 166 6.46 -0.04 4.47
CA LEU A 166 6.95 -1.39 4.77
C LEU A 166 8.30 -1.65 4.10
N LEU A 167 8.46 -1.30 2.82
CA LEU A 167 9.72 -1.47 2.09
C LEU A 167 10.89 -0.76 2.79
N ALA A 168 10.66 0.45 3.32
CA ALA A 168 11.66 1.20 4.07
C ALA A 168 12.15 0.46 5.34
N ARG A 169 11.35 -0.45 5.89
CA ARG A 169 11.71 -1.29 7.04
C ARG A 169 12.31 -2.63 6.64
N LEU A 170 12.07 -3.09 5.40
CA LEU A 170 12.63 -4.31 4.84
C LEU A 170 14.01 -4.09 4.18
N ASP A 171 14.37 -2.83 3.91
CA ASP A 171 15.66 -2.46 3.30
C ASP A 171 16.75 -2.35 4.37
N ASP A 172 17.23 -3.50 4.84
CA ASP A 172 18.32 -3.62 5.82
C ASP A 172 19.70 -3.30 5.23
N THR A 173 19.82 -3.26 3.92
CA THR A 173 21.09 -3.08 3.20
C THR A 173 21.29 -1.66 2.66
N GLY A 174 20.26 -0.83 2.63
CA GLY A 174 20.26 0.48 1.97
C GLY A 174 20.32 0.40 0.43
N ARG A 175 20.21 -0.83 -0.14
CA ARG A 175 20.22 -1.06 -1.59
C ARG A 175 18.83 -1.13 -2.20
N GLY A 176 17.80 -0.96 -1.39
CA GLY A 176 16.41 -1.12 -1.74
C GLY A 176 15.86 -2.52 -1.44
N ALA A 177 14.55 -2.60 -1.38
CA ALA A 177 13.80 -3.82 -1.21
C ALA A 177 12.68 -3.91 -2.25
N ALA A 178 12.29 -5.13 -2.59
CA ALA A 178 11.10 -5.42 -3.38
C ALA A 178 10.11 -6.24 -2.56
N LEU A 179 8.82 -5.98 -2.75
CA LEU A 179 7.74 -6.73 -2.14
C LEU A 179 6.76 -7.15 -3.22
N VAL A 180 6.36 -8.41 -3.19
CA VAL A 180 5.25 -8.95 -3.99
C VAL A 180 4.16 -9.41 -3.05
N GLN A 181 3.01 -8.75 -3.10
CA GLN A 181 1.77 -9.18 -2.46
C GLN A 181 0.91 -9.92 -3.46
N LEU A 182 0.62 -11.18 -3.22
CA LEU A 182 -0.32 -11.97 -4.03
C LEU A 182 -1.71 -11.87 -3.41
N LYS A 183 -2.63 -11.28 -4.16
CA LYS A 183 -4.05 -11.17 -3.82
C LYS A 183 -4.85 -12.26 -4.56
N GLU A 184 -6.14 -12.38 -4.27
CA GLU A 184 -6.99 -13.42 -4.86
C GLU A 184 -7.05 -13.32 -6.39
N ASN A 185 -7.08 -12.11 -6.94
CA ASN A 185 -7.29 -11.86 -8.37
C ASN A 185 -6.08 -11.30 -9.12
N TYR A 186 -5.02 -10.89 -8.43
CA TYR A 186 -3.80 -10.33 -9.04
C TYR A 186 -2.65 -10.31 -8.03
N GLY A 187 -1.42 -10.10 -8.53
CA GLY A 187 -0.28 -9.75 -7.71
C GLY A 187 0.00 -8.25 -7.76
N HIS A 188 0.66 -7.74 -6.75
CA HIS A 188 1.15 -6.36 -6.71
C HIS A 188 2.63 -6.37 -6.31
N MET A 189 3.50 -5.89 -7.21
CA MET A 189 4.92 -5.73 -6.95
C MET A 189 5.25 -4.27 -6.75
N VAL A 190 5.95 -3.97 -5.66
CA VAL A 190 6.49 -2.63 -5.37
C VAL A 190 7.99 -2.75 -5.11
N VAL A 191 8.75 -1.75 -5.58
CA VAL A 191 10.19 -1.63 -5.34
C VAL A 191 10.47 -0.25 -4.80
N GLY A 192 11.18 -0.20 -3.69
CA GLY A 192 11.55 1.05 -3.02
C GLY A 192 12.96 0.99 -2.46
N LYS A 193 13.51 2.18 -2.16
CA LYS A 193 14.80 2.35 -1.50
C LYS A 193 14.68 3.49 -0.49
N GLY A 194 14.94 3.19 0.78
CA GLY A 194 14.66 4.11 1.86
C GLY A 194 13.18 4.53 1.82
N HIS A 195 12.93 5.84 1.72
CA HIS A 195 11.57 6.39 1.70
C HIS A 195 11.02 6.66 0.29
N THR A 196 11.73 6.22 -0.74
CA THR A 196 11.40 6.50 -2.14
C THR A 196 10.80 5.26 -2.79
N LEU A 197 9.63 5.42 -3.39
CA LEU A 197 9.00 4.43 -4.26
C LEU A 197 9.54 4.63 -5.68
N TYR A 198 10.08 3.57 -6.27
CA TYR A 198 10.61 3.59 -7.64
C TYR A 198 9.70 2.91 -8.63
N LEU A 199 9.10 1.80 -8.23
CA LEU A 199 8.26 0.99 -9.11
C LEU A 199 7.04 0.47 -8.35
N SER A 200 5.90 0.55 -8.99
CA SER A 200 4.68 -0.17 -8.64
C SER A 200 4.15 -0.84 -9.90
N ARG A 201 3.83 -2.13 -9.81
CA ARG A 201 3.32 -2.88 -10.94
C ARG A 201 2.31 -3.92 -10.51
N ARG A 202 1.17 -3.92 -11.18
CA ARG A 202 0.22 -5.02 -11.12
C ARG A 202 0.79 -6.22 -11.89
N LEU A 203 0.69 -7.41 -11.29
CA LEU A 203 1.10 -8.68 -11.90
C LEU A 203 -0.17 -9.48 -12.23
N ASP A 204 -0.24 -10.04 -13.42
CA ASP A 204 -1.40 -10.78 -13.90
C ASP A 204 -1.36 -12.25 -13.45
N VAL A 205 -1.06 -12.46 -12.18
CA VAL A 205 -1.06 -13.79 -11.53
C VAL A 205 -1.87 -13.70 -10.25
N ALA A 206 -2.87 -14.54 -10.14
CA ALA A 206 -3.78 -14.61 -9.01
C ALA A 206 -3.45 -15.79 -8.09
N THR A 207 -3.70 -15.64 -6.78
CA THR A 207 -3.50 -16.72 -5.81
C THR A 207 -4.32 -17.96 -6.15
N ARG A 208 -5.52 -17.81 -6.73
CA ARG A 208 -6.37 -18.92 -7.17
C ARG A 208 -5.65 -19.83 -8.19
N GLU A 209 -4.92 -19.26 -9.15
CA GLU A 209 -4.20 -20.01 -10.19
C GLU A 209 -3.03 -20.79 -9.61
N LEU A 210 -2.42 -20.27 -8.57
CA LEU A 210 -1.36 -20.95 -7.82
C LEU A 210 -1.88 -22.12 -6.96
N ARG A 211 -3.17 -22.12 -6.58
CA ARG A 211 -3.78 -23.22 -5.80
C ARG A 211 -4.23 -24.40 -6.67
N GLU A 212 -4.56 -24.15 -7.93
CA GLU A 212 -5.04 -25.18 -8.84
C GLU A 212 -3.86 -25.97 -9.42
N VAL A 213 -3.80 -27.28 -9.17
CA VAL A 213 -2.71 -28.14 -9.63
C VAL A 213 -2.50 -28.06 -11.14
N SER A 214 -3.57 -27.89 -11.92
CA SER A 214 -3.53 -27.84 -13.39
C SER A 214 -2.89 -26.55 -13.95
N SER A 215 -2.98 -25.43 -13.22
CA SER A 215 -2.45 -24.11 -13.64
C SER A 215 -1.21 -23.69 -12.88
N GLN A 216 -0.88 -24.35 -11.79
CA GLN A 216 0.13 -23.95 -10.82
C GLN A 216 1.51 -23.70 -11.44
N GLU A 217 2.00 -24.65 -12.25
CA GLU A 217 3.33 -24.51 -12.88
C GLU A 217 3.38 -23.29 -13.81
N THR A 218 2.36 -23.14 -14.64
CA THR A 218 2.24 -21.99 -15.57
C THR A 218 2.13 -20.68 -14.79
N ALA A 219 1.36 -20.65 -13.70
CA ALA A 219 1.21 -19.47 -12.86
C ALA A 219 2.53 -19.08 -12.18
N VAL A 220 3.32 -20.04 -11.69
CA VAL A 220 4.66 -19.77 -11.11
C VAL A 220 5.62 -19.24 -12.17
N GLN A 221 5.63 -19.82 -13.37
CA GLN A 221 6.46 -19.34 -14.48
C GLN A 221 6.07 -17.92 -14.91
N THR A 222 4.77 -17.63 -15.01
CA THR A 222 4.25 -16.30 -15.33
C THR A 222 4.63 -15.30 -14.26
N LEU A 223 4.47 -15.67 -12.98
CA LEU A 223 4.87 -14.82 -11.84
C LEU A 223 6.37 -14.49 -11.90
N ALA A 224 7.22 -15.50 -12.10
CA ALA A 224 8.67 -15.30 -12.23
C ALA A 224 9.01 -14.35 -13.39
N LEU A 225 8.38 -14.55 -14.56
CA LEU A 225 8.59 -13.72 -15.74
C LEU A 225 8.17 -12.26 -15.50
N GLU A 226 7.01 -12.04 -14.87
CA GLU A 226 6.51 -10.71 -14.54
C GLU A 226 7.41 -10.00 -13.53
N MET A 227 7.89 -10.73 -12.52
CA MET A 227 8.85 -10.21 -11.55
C MET A 227 10.18 -9.84 -12.23
N GLN A 228 10.72 -10.73 -13.08
CA GLN A 228 11.97 -10.47 -13.81
C GLN A 228 11.84 -9.26 -14.72
N ARG A 229 10.77 -9.15 -15.51
CA ARG A 229 10.49 -7.97 -16.35
C ARG A 229 10.42 -6.67 -15.55
N SER A 230 9.91 -6.75 -14.32
CA SER A 230 9.84 -5.59 -13.43
C SER A 230 11.23 -5.17 -12.96
N LEU A 231 12.11 -6.13 -12.63
CA LEU A 231 13.50 -5.85 -12.27
C LEU A 231 14.32 -5.37 -13.46
N ASP A 232 14.11 -5.94 -14.65
CA ASP A 232 14.78 -5.49 -15.89
C ASP A 232 14.38 -4.05 -16.25
N TYR A 233 13.10 -3.69 -16.04
CA TYR A 233 12.64 -2.31 -16.19
C TYR A 233 13.29 -1.39 -15.16
N TYR A 234 13.37 -1.81 -13.89
CA TYR A 234 14.01 -1.08 -12.82
C TYR A 234 15.48 -0.78 -13.13
N GLU A 235 16.20 -1.74 -13.68
CA GLU A 235 17.60 -1.59 -14.08
C GLU A 235 17.75 -0.74 -15.35
N SER A 236 17.08 -1.14 -16.44
CA SER A 236 17.29 -0.56 -17.77
C SER A 236 16.67 0.83 -17.94
N GLN A 237 15.45 1.04 -17.41
CA GLN A 237 14.71 2.29 -17.60
C GLN A 237 14.91 3.28 -16.45
N LEU A 238 14.99 2.80 -15.20
CA LEU A 238 15.20 3.66 -14.05
C LEU A 238 16.67 3.79 -13.66
N GLY A 239 17.56 2.98 -14.23
CA GLY A 239 18.99 3.03 -14.01
C GLY A 239 19.44 2.65 -12.61
N GLN A 240 18.62 1.90 -11.92
CA GLN A 240 18.87 1.49 -10.55
C GLN A 240 19.39 0.05 -10.50
N VAL A 241 20.19 -0.27 -9.48
CA VAL A 241 20.61 -1.65 -9.25
C VAL A 241 19.44 -2.42 -8.61
N PRO A 242 19.01 -3.56 -9.16
CA PRO A 242 17.93 -4.35 -8.59
C PRO A 242 18.19 -4.73 -7.12
N PRO A 243 17.15 -4.73 -6.28
CA PRO A 243 17.28 -5.14 -4.89
C PRO A 243 17.70 -6.61 -4.80
N PRO A 244 18.54 -6.98 -3.81
CA PRO A 244 19.05 -8.36 -3.69
C PRO A 244 17.98 -9.35 -3.22
N VAL A 245 16.90 -8.84 -2.60
CA VAL A 245 15.83 -9.64 -2.01
C VAL A 245 14.47 -9.13 -2.47
N ILE A 246 13.62 -10.08 -2.81
CA ILE A 246 12.20 -9.86 -3.06
C ILE A 246 11.43 -10.57 -1.94
N HIS A 247 10.68 -9.81 -1.17
CA HIS A 247 9.82 -10.33 -0.12
C HIS A 247 8.47 -10.75 -0.70
N LEU A 248 7.97 -11.92 -0.29
CA LEU A 248 6.69 -12.46 -0.74
C LEU A 248 5.69 -12.48 0.40
N VAL A 249 4.49 -11.98 0.12
CA VAL A 249 3.31 -12.08 0.99
C VAL A 249 2.15 -12.65 0.16
N ALA A 250 1.61 -13.78 0.59
CA ALA A 250 0.50 -14.44 -0.09
C ALA A 250 -0.47 -15.02 0.93
N ARG A 251 -1.77 -14.84 0.69
CA ARG A 251 -2.82 -15.45 1.52
C ARG A 251 -2.81 -16.98 1.33
N ASP A 252 -2.78 -17.71 2.46
CA ASP A 252 -2.96 -19.17 2.51
C ASP A 252 -2.05 -19.93 1.53
N SER A 253 -0.86 -19.44 1.28
CA SER A 253 0.08 -20.11 0.38
C SER A 253 0.64 -21.38 1.03
N LEU A 254 0.04 -22.51 0.70
CA LEU A 254 0.60 -23.85 1.02
C LEU A 254 1.80 -24.18 0.14
N LEU A 255 2.10 -23.35 -0.88
CA LEU A 255 3.19 -23.58 -1.81
C LEU A 255 4.51 -23.03 -1.29
N PRO A 256 5.60 -23.75 -1.52
CA PRO A 256 6.94 -23.25 -1.26
C PRO A 256 7.38 -22.26 -2.37
N LEU A 257 6.60 -21.17 -2.59
CA LEU A 257 6.82 -20.21 -3.67
C LEU A 257 8.24 -19.67 -3.72
N THR A 258 8.85 -19.42 -2.56
CA THR A 258 10.24 -18.94 -2.48
C THR A 258 11.23 -19.91 -3.13
N SER A 259 11.08 -21.22 -2.89
CA SER A 259 11.95 -22.23 -3.52
C SER A 259 11.60 -22.48 -4.99
N MET A 260 10.31 -22.38 -5.35
CA MET A 260 9.88 -22.55 -6.75
C MET A 260 10.37 -21.39 -7.63
N LEU A 261 10.40 -20.17 -7.12
CA LEU A 261 10.87 -18.98 -7.83
C LEU A 261 12.41 -18.87 -7.87
N ALA A 262 13.13 -19.50 -6.94
CA ALA A 262 14.58 -19.39 -6.82
C ALA A 262 15.35 -19.85 -8.08
N SER A 263 14.77 -20.73 -8.88
CA SER A 263 15.38 -21.22 -10.14
C SER A 263 15.19 -20.26 -11.33
N TRP A 264 14.30 -19.26 -11.18
CA TRP A 264 13.89 -18.35 -12.25
C TRP A 264 14.39 -16.93 -12.08
N LEU A 265 14.77 -16.55 -10.85
CA LEU A 265 15.12 -15.19 -10.49
C LEU A 265 16.56 -15.11 -9.99
N ALA A 266 17.29 -14.07 -10.40
CA ALA A 266 18.62 -13.78 -9.88
C ALA A 266 18.56 -13.21 -8.44
N ALA A 267 17.50 -12.44 -8.12
CA ALA A 267 17.24 -11.94 -6.78
C ALA A 267 16.71 -13.07 -5.87
N ALA A 268 17.16 -13.10 -4.63
CA ALA A 268 16.67 -14.05 -3.65
C ALA A 268 15.20 -13.74 -3.29
N THR A 269 14.36 -14.76 -3.25
CA THR A 269 12.97 -14.63 -2.79
C THR A 269 12.86 -15.11 -1.34
N ARG A 270 12.22 -14.33 -0.48
CA ARG A 270 12.04 -14.63 0.95
C ARG A 270 10.64 -14.32 1.41
N LYS A 271 10.18 -15.01 2.44
CA LYS A 271 9.02 -14.57 3.23
C LYS A 271 9.43 -13.36 4.07
N VAL A 272 8.46 -12.52 4.41
CA VAL A 272 8.68 -11.42 5.35
C VAL A 272 8.95 -12.00 6.75
N ASP A 273 9.94 -11.44 7.43
CA ASP A 273 10.23 -11.76 8.83
C ASP A 273 9.38 -10.85 9.73
N TRP A 274 8.19 -11.35 10.10
CA TRP A 274 7.20 -10.60 10.86
C TRP A 274 7.67 -10.21 12.26
N PRO A 275 8.37 -11.09 13.03
CA PRO A 275 8.95 -10.73 14.33
C PRO A 275 9.90 -9.53 14.27
N GLN A 276 10.73 -9.39 13.24
CA GLN A 276 11.62 -8.23 13.08
C GLN A 276 10.83 -6.92 12.87
N LEU A 277 9.59 -7.04 12.41
CA LEU A 277 8.69 -5.91 12.17
C LEU A 277 7.72 -5.64 13.35
N GLY A 278 7.87 -6.38 14.46
CA GLY A 278 7.07 -6.20 15.67
C GLY A 278 5.73 -6.94 15.66
N LEU A 279 5.58 -7.93 14.79
CA LEU A 279 4.42 -8.84 14.77
C LEU A 279 4.88 -10.24 15.17
N ASP A 280 4.28 -10.81 16.24
CA ASP A 280 4.64 -12.16 16.72
C ASP A 280 4.30 -13.26 15.70
N GLU A 281 3.27 -13.02 14.89
CA GLU A 281 2.78 -13.95 13.87
C GLU A 281 2.53 -13.25 12.53
N GLU A 282 2.48 -14.03 11.46
CA GLU A 282 2.10 -13.54 10.12
C GLU A 282 0.66 -12.98 10.17
N PRO A 283 0.46 -11.69 9.84
CA PRO A 283 -0.87 -11.10 9.80
C PRO A 283 -1.66 -11.66 8.61
N ASP A 284 -3.00 -11.59 8.69
CA ASP A 284 -3.82 -11.84 7.49
C ASP A 284 -3.33 -10.95 6.34
N SER A 285 -2.96 -11.56 5.23
CA SER A 285 -2.39 -10.85 4.06
C SER A 285 -3.31 -9.77 3.50
N ARG A 286 -4.62 -9.85 3.81
CA ARG A 286 -5.61 -8.81 3.48
C ARG A 286 -5.38 -7.52 4.27
N CYS A 287 -4.73 -7.60 5.43
CA CYS A 287 -4.43 -6.46 6.29
C CYS A 287 -3.11 -5.76 5.96
N LEU A 288 -2.31 -6.32 5.03
CA LEU A 288 -0.96 -5.84 4.75
C LEU A 288 -0.91 -4.34 4.44
N VAL A 289 -1.81 -3.86 3.59
CA VAL A 289 -1.83 -2.45 3.14
C VAL A 289 -2.23 -1.53 4.31
N ALA A 290 -3.29 -1.87 5.05
CA ALA A 290 -3.71 -1.10 6.23
C ALA A 290 -2.62 -1.08 7.30
N TRP A 291 -1.95 -2.21 7.55
CA TRP A 291 -0.84 -2.28 8.50
C TRP A 291 0.38 -1.48 8.02
N SER A 292 0.75 -1.59 6.76
CA SER A 292 1.86 -0.82 6.18
C SER A 292 1.63 0.69 6.28
N SER A 293 0.37 1.13 6.10
CA SER A 293 -0.01 2.53 6.31
C SER A 293 0.15 2.95 7.77
N ALA A 294 -0.24 2.10 8.72
CA ALA A 294 -0.12 2.37 10.15
C ALA A 294 1.33 2.45 10.64
N LEU A 295 2.28 1.81 9.94
CA LEU A 295 3.70 1.90 10.25
C LEU A 295 4.24 3.34 10.14
N GLY A 296 3.68 4.15 9.26
CA GLY A 296 4.24 5.46 8.90
C GLY A 296 5.64 5.35 8.28
N LEU A 297 6.22 6.46 7.90
CA LEU A 297 7.63 6.53 7.53
C LEU A 297 8.49 6.43 8.80
N PRO A 298 9.65 5.76 8.77
CA PRO A 298 10.60 5.79 9.88
C PRO A 298 11.01 7.22 10.24
N GLU A 299 11.23 7.48 11.53
CA GLU A 299 11.68 8.79 12.02
C GLU A 299 13.03 9.16 11.39
N GLY A 300 13.18 10.44 10.96
CA GLY A 300 14.41 10.93 10.32
C GLY A 300 14.36 11.03 8.80
N SER A 301 13.18 10.99 8.22
CA SER A 301 12.95 10.96 6.77
C SER A 301 12.52 12.31 6.16
N GLU A 302 13.11 13.44 6.61
CA GLU A 302 13.00 14.73 5.90
C GLU A 302 14.12 14.94 4.87
#